data_071c5ac92b73bf4cb11b3b859c9b651b
#
_entry.id   071c5ac92b73bf4cb11b3b859c9b651b
#
_cell.length_a   1.000
_cell.length_b   1.000
_cell.length_c   1.000
_cell.angle_alpha   90.00
_cell.angle_beta   90.00
_cell.angle_gamma   90.00
#
_symmetry.space_group_name_H-M   'P 1'
#
loop_
_entity.id
_entity.type
_entity.pdbx_description
1 polymer ?
#
loop_
_entity_poly.entity_id
_entity_poly.type
_entity_poly.pdbx_seq_one_letter_code
_entity_poly.pdbx_strand_id
1 'polypeptide(L)' 'MITCYDISFKRTVLINPRFVVSMVSMEDATGKFVYIHIMGEPFRIKVNENAREIEEIKEFFRNLKEK' A
#
# COMPACT_ATOMS: atom_id res chain seq x y z
N MET A 1 -11.44 6.17 -0.68
CA MET A 1 -10.95 4.85 -0.22
C MET A 1 -10.28 4.12 -1.37
N ILE A 2 -9.22 3.40 -1.07
CA ILE A 2 -8.47 2.65 -2.06
C ILE A 2 -8.58 1.17 -1.74
N THR A 3 -8.91 0.37 -2.76
CA THR A 3 -9.02 -1.08 -2.60
C THR A 3 -7.66 -1.70 -2.86
N CYS A 4 -7.14 -2.46 -1.88
CA CYS A 4 -5.87 -3.17 -2.00
C CYS A 4 -6.07 -4.66 -1.85
N TYR A 5 -5.33 -5.45 -2.62
CA TYR A 5 -5.30 -6.89 -2.40
C TYR A 5 -4.05 -7.25 -1.61
N ASP A 6 -4.26 -7.75 -0.40
CA ASP A 6 -3.19 -8.15 0.51
C ASP A 6 -2.78 -9.59 0.21
N ILE A 7 -1.61 -9.76 -0.39
CA ILE A 7 -1.12 -11.08 -0.78
C ILE A 7 -0.82 -11.95 0.44
N SER A 8 -0.32 -11.35 1.52
CA SER A 8 0.06 -12.10 2.73
C SER A 8 -1.10 -12.86 3.36
N PHE A 9 -2.26 -12.21 3.44
CA PHE A 9 -3.44 -12.80 4.07
C PHE A 9 -4.52 -13.18 3.07
N LYS A 10 -4.24 -13.00 1.77
CA LYS A 10 -5.16 -13.34 0.68
C LYS A 10 -6.52 -12.70 0.88
N ARG A 11 -6.52 -11.39 1.12
CA ARG A 11 -7.74 -10.64 1.41
C ARG A 11 -7.75 -9.32 0.67
N THR A 12 -8.95 -8.80 0.44
CA THR A 12 -9.14 -7.46 -0.10
C THR A 12 -9.36 -6.50 1.06
N VAL A 13 -8.63 -5.39 1.06
CA VAL A 13 -8.69 -4.40 2.13
C VAL A 13 -9.01 -3.04 1.53
N LEU A 14 -9.97 -2.34 2.13
CA LEU A 14 -10.24 -0.94 1.81
C LEU A 14 -9.41 -0.08 2.76
N ILE A 15 -8.61 0.80 2.22
CA ILE A 15 -7.78 1.67 3.05
C ILE A 15 -8.10 3.14 2.78
N ASN A 16 -7.92 3.94 3.83
CA ASN A 16 -7.96 5.39 3.70
C ASN A 16 -6.50 5.83 3.54
N PRO A 17 -6.14 6.42 2.38
CA PRO A 17 -4.75 6.78 2.13
C PRO A 17 -4.17 7.77 3.15
N ARG A 18 -5.03 8.50 3.86
CA ARG A 18 -4.59 9.41 4.92
C ARG A 18 -3.89 8.70 6.06
N PHE A 19 -4.19 7.41 6.25
CA PHE A 19 -3.62 6.63 7.35
C PHE A 19 -2.42 5.80 6.94
N VAL A 20 -1.95 5.96 5.70
CA VAL A 20 -0.73 5.30 5.25
C VAL A 20 0.47 6.00 5.90
N VAL A 21 1.23 5.24 6.67
CA VAL A 21 2.43 5.73 7.35
C VAL A 21 3.66 5.61 6.45
N SER A 22 3.78 4.48 5.76
CA SER A 22 4.93 4.25 4.89
C SER A 22 4.61 3.19 3.85
N MET A 23 5.36 3.23 2.76
CA MET A 23 5.36 2.18 1.75
C MET A 23 6.81 1.80 1.52
N VAL A 24 7.12 0.52 1.66
CA VAL A 24 8.49 0.01 1.56
C VAL A 24 8.58 -1.03 0.47
N SER A 25 9.48 -0.81 -0.50
CA SER A 25 9.73 -1.80 -1.54
C SER A 25 10.67 -2.87 -1.01
N MET A 26 10.29 -4.12 -1.19
CA MET A 26 11.05 -5.28 -0.73
C MET A 26 11.17 -6.31 -1.83
N GLU A 27 12.24 -7.07 -1.79
CA GLU A 27 12.46 -8.18 -2.73
C GLU A 27 12.74 -9.43 -1.93
N ASP A 28 12.11 -10.53 -2.33
CA ASP A 28 12.38 -11.84 -1.74
C ASP A 28 12.51 -12.88 -2.86
N ALA A 29 12.58 -14.16 -2.50
CA ALA A 29 12.76 -15.24 -3.47
C ALA A 29 11.59 -15.34 -4.47
N THR A 30 10.43 -14.82 -4.14
CA THR A 30 9.24 -14.90 -4.99
C THR A 30 9.05 -13.67 -5.86
N GLY A 31 9.82 -12.60 -5.65
CA GLY A 31 9.74 -11.40 -6.47
C GLY A 31 9.82 -10.11 -5.67
N LYS A 32 9.35 -9.04 -6.28
CA LYS A 32 9.37 -7.71 -5.69
C LYS A 32 7.97 -7.33 -5.23
N PHE A 33 7.88 -6.77 -4.04
CA PHE A 33 6.62 -6.40 -3.41
C PHE A 33 6.74 -5.06 -2.71
N VAL A 34 5.59 -4.47 -2.41
CA VAL A 34 5.52 -3.24 -1.61
C VAL A 34 4.72 -3.54 -0.36
N TYR A 35 5.27 -3.17 0.78
CA TYR A 35 4.58 -3.28 2.06
C TYR A 35 4.01 -1.92 2.43
N ILE A 36 2.72 -1.88 2.69
CA ILE A 36 2.01 -0.66 3.06
C ILE A 36 1.70 -0.73 4.54
N HIS A 37 2.23 0.23 5.30
CA HIS A 37 1.96 0.33 6.73
C HIS A 37 0.83 1.31 6.96
N ILE A 38 -0.21 0.85 7.62
CA ILE A 38 -1.39 1.65 7.96
C ILE A 38 -1.36 1.96 9.46
N MET A 39 -1.61 3.22 9.80
CA MET A 39 -1.67 3.65 11.20
C MET A 39 -2.69 2.82 11.97
N GLY A 40 -2.28 2.30 13.12
CA GLY A 40 -3.17 1.52 13.97
C GLY A 40 -3.30 0.05 13.62
N GLU A 41 -2.77 -0.36 12.46
CA GLU A 41 -2.84 -1.77 12.04
C GLU A 41 -1.57 -2.50 12.46
N PRO A 42 -1.70 -3.69 13.08
CA PRO A 42 -0.52 -4.44 13.54
C PRO A 42 0.25 -5.11 12.39
N PHE A 43 -0.40 -5.36 11.26
CA PHE A 43 0.22 -6.04 10.14
C PHE A 43 0.25 -5.16 8.90
N ARG A 44 1.36 -5.22 8.17
CA ARG A 44 1.48 -4.50 6.91
C ARG A 44 0.72 -5.22 5.81
N ILE A 45 0.26 -4.45 4.83
CA ILE A 45 -0.40 -4.99 3.65
C ILE A 45 0.68 -5.23 2.59
N LYS A 46 0.75 -6.44 2.06
CA LYS A 46 1.72 -6.80 1.02
C LYS A 46 1.03 -6.78 -0.35
N VAL A 47 1.49 -5.92 -1.24
CA VAL A 47 0.94 -5.82 -2.59
C VAL A 47 2.04 -6.04 -3.62
N ASN A 48 1.63 -6.41 -4.83
CA ASN A 48 2.56 -6.56 -5.95
C ASN A 48 3.16 -5.20 -6.30
N GLU A 49 4.43 -5.16 -6.74
CA GLU A 49 5.09 -3.91 -7.06
C GLU A 49 4.41 -3.11 -8.18
N ASN A 50 3.65 -3.79 -9.05
CA ASN A 50 2.94 -3.17 -10.16
C ASN A 50 1.46 -2.91 -9.85
N ALA A 51 1.04 -3.08 -8.60
CA ALA A 51 -0.34 -2.89 -8.22
C ALA A 51 -0.77 -1.44 -8.43
N ARG A 52 -1.96 -1.26 -9.05
CA ARG A 52 -2.52 0.06 -9.31
C ARG A 52 -2.68 0.89 -8.04
N GLU A 53 -3.02 0.24 -6.94
CA GLU A 53 -3.25 0.93 -5.67
C GLU A 53 -2.02 1.68 -5.18
N ILE A 54 -0.81 1.23 -5.56
CA ILE A 54 0.42 1.93 -5.20
C ILE A 54 0.42 3.33 -5.85
N GLU A 55 0.07 3.39 -7.12
CA GLU A 55 0.01 4.67 -7.84
C GLU A 55 -1.11 5.55 -7.31
N GLU A 56 -2.24 4.96 -6.92
CA GLU A 56 -3.34 5.71 -6.34
C GLU A 56 -2.93 6.38 -5.02
N ILE A 57 -2.18 5.67 -4.18
CA ILE A 57 -1.68 6.21 -2.92
C ILE A 57 -0.67 7.33 -3.19
N LYS A 58 0.25 7.11 -4.13
CA LYS A 58 1.24 8.13 -4.50
C LYS A 58 0.57 9.38 -5.02
N GLU A 59 -0.46 9.22 -5.84
CA GLU A 59 -1.21 10.34 -6.41
C GLU A 59 -1.90 11.14 -5.32
N PHE A 60 -2.47 10.46 -4.35
CA PHE A 60 -3.10 11.11 -3.21
C PHE A 60 -2.11 12.02 -2.48
N PHE A 61 -0.91 11.53 -2.20
CA PHE A 61 0.10 12.33 -1.50
C PHE A 61 0.65 13.44 -2.36
N ARG A 62 0.79 13.21 -3.66
CA ARG A 62 1.24 14.23 -4.60
C ARG A 62 0.26 15.41 -4.61
N ASN A 63 -1.02 15.13 -4.64
CA ASN A 63 -2.05 16.16 -4.65
C ASN A 63 -2.08 16.96 -3.35
N LEU A 64 -1.76 16.34 -2.24
CA LEU A 64 -1.67 17.05 -0.96
C LEU A 64 -0.54 18.07 -0.96
N LYS A 65 0.59 17.73 -1.58
CA LYS A 65 1.76 18.62 -1.61
C LYS A 65 1.56 19.87 -2.48
N GLU A 66 0.67 19.76 -3.45
CA GLU A 66 0.41 20.85 -4.38
C GLU A 66 -0.56 21.90 -3.82
N LYS A 67 -1.10 21.64 -2.65
CA LYS A 67 -1.95 22.60 -1.96
C LYS A 67 -1.14 23.34 -0.90
#